data_236b4388b8ca7c88a3cb1aa4b17dadfd
#
_entry.id   236b4388b8ca7c88a3cb1aa4b17dadfd
#
_cell.length_a   1.000
_cell.length_b   1.000
_cell.length_c   1.000
_cell.angle_alpha   90.00
_cell.angle_beta   90.00
_cell.angle_gamma   90.00
#
_symmetry.space_group_name_H-M   'P 1'
#
loop_
_entity.id
_entity.type
_entity.pdbx_description
1 polymer ?
#
loop_
_entity_poly.entity_id
_entity_poly.type
_entity_poly.pdbx_seq_one_letter_code
_entity_poly.pdbx_strand_id
1 'polypeptide(L)'
;MVFKHKSVLLEETVNGLNIKPDGIYVDGTLGGGGHAYEVCKRLSNKGRFIGIDQDAAAIEAASDRLSDFMGKVTIVRSNYCDMKSQLQQLGIDKVDGIVLDLGVSSYQLDTAERGFSYRVAAPLDMRMDTRQEMTARDIVNDYSEMDLFRIIRDYGEDKFAKNIAKHIVMEREKGPIETTGQLIEIIKRAIPMKFQKTAGHPAKRTFQAIRIELNRELEVLRDSLEDMIDMLNEGGRICIITFHSLEDRIVKGIYKKSENPCTCPSHFPVCVCGNVSKGTVITKKPILPSKEELEENSRSKSAKLRIFERS
;
A
#
# COMPACT_ATOMS: atom_id res chain seq x y z
N MET A 1 22.19 -15.68 4.77
CA MET A 1 21.39 -15.94 3.55
C MET A 1 20.99 -14.58 3.00
N VAL A 2 21.49 -14.20 1.84
CA VAL A 2 21.05 -12.97 1.17
C VAL A 2 19.65 -13.24 0.64
N PHE A 3 18.62 -12.69 1.26
CA PHE A 3 17.25 -12.74 0.77
C PHE A 3 17.20 -11.97 -0.57
N LYS A 4 17.17 -12.68 -1.68
CA LYS A 4 16.90 -12.14 -3.01
C LYS A 4 15.40 -11.86 -3.12
N HIS A 5 14.91 -10.82 -2.40
CA HIS A 5 13.54 -10.38 -2.59
C HIS A 5 13.43 -9.64 -3.92
N LYS A 6 12.64 -10.17 -4.85
CA LYS A 6 12.29 -9.54 -6.12
C LYS A 6 11.07 -8.66 -5.88
N SER A 7 11.15 -7.38 -6.22
CA SER A 7 10.00 -6.46 -6.12
C SER A 7 8.88 -6.90 -7.07
N VAL A 8 7.64 -6.71 -6.65
CA VAL A 8 6.46 -7.11 -7.41
C VAL A 8 6.30 -6.21 -8.64
N LEU A 9 6.00 -6.78 -9.81
CA LEU A 9 5.81 -6.05 -11.07
C LEU A 9 6.95 -5.06 -11.36
N LEU A 10 8.21 -5.47 -11.07
CA LEU A 10 9.37 -4.58 -11.09
C LEU A 10 9.57 -3.92 -12.45
N GLU A 11 9.68 -4.72 -13.51
CA GLU A 11 9.94 -4.22 -14.86
C GLU A 11 8.76 -3.40 -15.38
N GLU A 12 7.55 -3.85 -15.15
CA GLU A 12 6.32 -3.17 -15.58
C GLU A 12 6.19 -1.79 -14.92
N THR A 13 6.53 -1.70 -13.63
CA THR A 13 6.49 -0.44 -12.87
C THR A 13 7.56 0.53 -13.35
N VAL A 14 8.80 0.07 -13.47
CA VAL A 14 9.93 0.91 -13.88
C VAL A 14 9.79 1.37 -15.35
N ASN A 15 9.30 0.51 -16.23
CA ASN A 15 8.99 0.88 -17.61
C ASN A 15 7.76 1.80 -17.68
N GLY A 16 6.78 1.57 -16.81
CA GLY A 16 5.58 2.40 -16.68
C GLY A 16 5.87 3.86 -16.33
N LEU A 17 6.92 4.12 -15.57
CA LEU A 17 7.36 5.48 -15.21
C LEU A 17 7.86 6.30 -16.41
N ASN A 18 8.24 5.69 -17.54
CA ASN A 18 8.81 6.38 -18.70
C ASN A 18 9.96 7.32 -18.31
N ILE A 19 10.99 6.76 -17.68
CA ILE A 19 12.03 7.50 -16.96
C ILE A 19 12.81 8.45 -17.89
N LYS A 20 12.83 9.74 -17.51
CA LYS A 20 13.72 10.77 -18.06
C LYS A 20 15.03 10.75 -17.26
N PRO A 21 16.22 10.61 -17.88
CA PRO A 21 17.49 10.45 -17.15
C PRO A 21 17.80 11.57 -16.16
N ASP A 22 17.43 12.81 -16.47
CA ASP A 22 17.67 13.99 -15.64
C ASP A 22 16.47 14.33 -14.72
N GLY A 23 15.43 13.49 -14.69
CA GLY A 23 14.18 13.72 -13.96
C GLY A 23 14.28 13.50 -12.46
N ILE A 24 13.20 13.88 -11.76
CA ILE A 24 13.04 13.70 -10.32
C ILE A 24 11.98 12.62 -10.07
N TYR A 25 12.33 11.59 -9.32
CA TYR A 25 11.46 10.45 -9.04
C TYR A 25 11.29 10.23 -7.55
N VAL A 26 10.10 9.81 -7.15
CA VAL A 26 9.75 9.54 -5.76
C VAL A 26 9.21 8.12 -5.64
N ASP A 27 9.70 7.39 -4.65
CA ASP A 27 9.07 6.15 -4.17
C ASP A 27 8.49 6.44 -2.78
N GLY A 28 7.17 6.46 -2.67
CA GLY A 28 6.46 6.73 -1.41
C GLY A 28 6.36 5.54 -0.47
N THR A 29 6.78 4.36 -0.94
CA THR A 29 6.75 3.07 -0.24
C THR A 29 8.07 2.34 -0.45
N LEU A 30 9.17 3.01 -0.11
CA LEU A 30 10.54 2.61 -0.46
C LEU A 30 10.85 1.14 -0.17
N GLY A 31 10.34 0.60 0.95
CA GLY A 31 10.60 -0.76 1.39
C GLY A 31 12.08 -1.08 1.38
N GLY A 32 12.46 -2.23 0.85
CA GLY A 32 13.86 -2.61 0.68
C GLY A 32 14.55 -2.00 -0.55
N GLY A 33 13.99 -0.97 -1.19
CA GLY A 33 14.62 -0.22 -2.28
C GLY A 33 14.72 -0.94 -3.63
N GLY A 34 13.87 -1.94 -3.88
CA GLY A 34 13.99 -2.72 -5.13
C GLY A 34 13.60 -1.94 -6.39
N HIS A 35 12.44 -1.27 -6.39
CA HIS A 35 12.03 -0.35 -7.46
C HIS A 35 13.01 0.83 -7.56
N ALA A 36 13.36 1.41 -6.41
CA ALA A 36 14.30 2.52 -6.31
C ALA A 36 15.64 2.23 -6.97
N TYR A 37 16.21 1.04 -6.76
CA TYR A 37 17.48 0.61 -7.35
C TYR A 37 17.41 0.64 -8.88
N GLU A 38 16.36 0.07 -9.48
CA GLU A 38 16.21 0.02 -10.94
C GLU A 38 15.91 1.40 -11.53
N VAL A 39 15.19 2.29 -10.81
CA VAL A 39 15.02 3.69 -11.19
C VAL A 39 16.38 4.41 -11.17
N CYS A 40 17.13 4.31 -10.08
CA CYS A 40 18.44 4.97 -9.92
C CYS A 40 19.45 4.57 -10.98
N LYS A 41 19.45 3.32 -11.45
CA LYS A 41 20.30 2.86 -12.56
C LYS A 41 20.01 3.60 -13.88
N ARG A 42 18.78 4.05 -14.10
CA ARG A 42 18.33 4.74 -15.31
C ARG A 42 18.49 6.25 -15.22
N LEU A 43 18.75 6.79 -14.03
CA LEU A 43 19.00 8.22 -13.83
C LEU A 43 20.46 8.58 -14.11
N SER A 44 20.65 9.74 -14.75
CA SER A 44 21.95 10.37 -14.89
C SER A 44 22.46 10.96 -13.56
N ASN A 45 23.61 11.60 -13.57
CA ASN A 45 24.13 12.32 -12.43
C ASN A 45 23.37 13.62 -12.09
N LYS A 46 22.48 14.09 -12.99
CA LYS A 46 21.59 15.24 -12.75
C LYS A 46 20.23 14.82 -12.20
N GLY A 47 19.84 13.57 -12.44
CA GLY A 47 18.59 13.02 -11.93
C GLY A 47 18.60 12.93 -10.41
N ARG A 48 17.43 13.01 -9.79
CA ARG A 48 17.25 12.91 -8.33
C ARG A 48 16.23 11.83 -8.00
N PHE A 49 16.48 11.13 -6.92
CA PHE A 49 15.56 10.13 -6.39
C PHE A 49 15.26 10.39 -4.92
N ILE A 50 14.00 10.38 -4.53
CA ILE A 50 13.54 10.55 -3.17
C ILE A 50 12.81 9.27 -2.74
N GLY A 51 13.30 8.59 -1.72
CA GLY A 51 12.66 7.44 -1.10
C GLY A 51 11.97 7.84 0.19
N ILE A 52 10.70 7.48 0.36
CA ILE A 52 9.93 7.73 1.58
C ILE A 52 9.46 6.40 2.13
N ASP A 53 9.71 6.16 3.42
CA ASP A 53 9.13 5.04 4.16
C ASP A 53 8.95 5.43 5.63
N GLN A 54 7.95 4.85 6.28
CA GLN A 54 7.70 5.05 7.71
C GLN A 54 8.42 4.03 8.58
N ASP A 55 8.84 2.89 8.01
CA ASP A 55 9.51 1.79 8.70
C ASP A 55 11.03 1.99 8.71
N ALA A 56 11.61 2.11 9.90
CA ALA A 56 13.07 2.28 10.05
C ALA A 56 13.87 1.11 9.47
N ALA A 57 13.37 -0.12 9.59
CA ALA A 57 14.06 -1.29 9.05
C ALA A 57 14.05 -1.32 7.50
N ALA A 58 12.98 -0.82 6.89
CA ALA A 58 12.91 -0.64 5.44
C ALA A 58 13.93 0.41 4.98
N ILE A 59 14.04 1.53 5.68
CA ILE A 59 15.01 2.60 5.39
C ILE A 59 16.46 2.08 5.48
N GLU A 60 16.79 1.31 6.52
CA GLU A 60 18.12 0.72 6.68
C GLU A 60 18.46 -0.19 5.49
N ALA A 61 17.57 -1.12 5.15
CA ALA A 61 17.76 -2.03 4.02
C ALA A 61 17.86 -1.31 2.66
N ALA A 62 17.07 -0.25 2.46
CA ALA A 62 17.13 0.56 1.26
C ALA A 62 18.42 1.39 1.18
N SER A 63 18.89 1.94 2.30
CA SER A 63 20.15 2.70 2.37
C SER A 63 21.33 1.83 1.96
N ASP A 64 21.40 0.61 2.46
CA ASP A 64 22.44 -0.35 2.07
C ASP A 64 22.38 -0.69 0.57
N ARG A 65 21.18 -0.97 0.06
CA ARG A 65 20.97 -1.31 -1.36
C ARG A 65 21.29 -0.16 -2.30
N LEU A 66 21.03 1.07 -1.89
CA LEU A 66 21.20 2.27 -2.71
C LEU A 66 22.54 2.97 -2.46
N SER A 67 23.46 2.36 -1.72
CA SER A 67 24.75 2.95 -1.33
C SER A 67 25.55 3.53 -2.50
N ASP A 68 25.54 2.86 -3.67
CA ASP A 68 26.23 3.32 -4.88
C ASP A 68 25.58 4.55 -5.52
N PHE A 69 24.36 4.91 -5.12
CA PHE A 69 23.59 6.01 -5.69
C PHE A 69 23.40 7.20 -4.74
N MET A 70 24.00 7.20 -3.55
CA MET A 70 23.75 8.22 -2.51
C MET A 70 24.05 9.66 -2.96
N GLY A 71 24.81 9.87 -4.03
CA GLY A 71 25.00 11.21 -4.63
C GLY A 71 23.74 11.82 -5.27
N LYS A 72 22.73 11.02 -5.56
CA LYS A 72 21.44 11.45 -6.16
C LYS A 72 20.21 10.96 -5.42
N VAL A 73 20.38 10.22 -4.32
CA VAL A 73 19.30 9.66 -3.50
C VAL A 73 19.15 10.44 -2.20
N THR A 74 17.91 10.74 -1.83
CA THR A 74 17.53 11.25 -0.51
C THR A 74 16.49 10.31 0.09
N ILE A 75 16.72 9.81 1.31
CA ILE A 75 15.77 8.94 2.01
C ILE A 75 15.15 9.70 3.17
N VAL A 76 13.82 9.68 3.26
CA VAL A 76 13.03 10.41 4.27
C VAL A 76 12.18 9.43 5.07
N ARG A 77 12.26 9.49 6.40
CA ARG A 77 11.39 8.70 7.28
C ARG A 77 10.07 9.42 7.51
N SER A 78 9.08 9.15 6.67
CA SER A 78 7.74 9.72 6.73
C SER A 78 6.71 8.77 6.14
N ASN A 79 5.44 9.09 6.29
CA ASN A 79 4.37 8.46 5.53
C ASN A 79 4.23 9.17 4.17
N TYR A 80 3.84 8.45 3.12
CA TYR A 80 3.64 9.04 1.80
C TYR A 80 2.51 10.08 1.75
N CYS A 81 1.61 10.13 2.74
CA CYS A 81 0.64 11.23 2.84
C CYS A 81 1.31 12.59 3.03
N ASP A 82 2.51 12.61 3.60
CA ASP A 82 3.28 13.83 3.82
C ASP A 82 4.21 14.17 2.63
N MET A 83 4.15 13.40 1.53
CA MET A 83 5.06 13.53 0.38
C MET A 83 5.21 14.98 -0.08
N LYS A 84 4.10 15.71 -0.20
CA LYS A 84 4.09 17.11 -0.65
C LYS A 84 4.93 18.01 0.27
N SER A 85 4.72 17.91 1.57
CA SER A 85 5.46 18.71 2.55
C SER A 85 6.93 18.34 2.61
N GLN A 86 7.26 17.05 2.49
CA GLN A 86 8.63 16.55 2.47
C GLN A 86 9.39 17.03 1.22
N LEU A 87 8.76 16.99 0.05
CA LEU A 87 9.36 17.49 -1.19
C LEU A 87 9.58 19.01 -1.15
N GLN A 88 8.63 19.78 -0.60
CA GLN A 88 8.78 21.24 -0.42
C GLN A 88 9.96 21.58 0.49
N GLN A 89 10.18 20.82 1.59
CA GLN A 89 11.35 21.00 2.45
C GLN A 89 12.68 20.74 1.71
N LEU A 90 12.67 19.91 0.68
CA LEU A 90 13.81 19.64 -0.20
C LEU A 90 13.93 20.62 -1.38
N GLY A 91 13.06 21.63 -1.45
CA GLY A 91 12.98 22.61 -2.55
C GLY A 91 12.48 22.00 -3.86
N ILE A 92 11.62 20.98 -3.78
CA ILE A 92 11.05 20.29 -4.94
C ILE A 92 9.53 20.53 -4.96
N ASP A 93 9.04 21.23 -5.97
CA ASP A 93 7.61 21.50 -6.17
C ASP A 93 6.94 20.46 -7.07
N LYS A 94 7.71 19.92 -8.03
CA LYS A 94 7.21 19.00 -9.06
C LYS A 94 8.19 17.84 -9.28
N VAL A 95 7.63 16.70 -9.69
CA VAL A 95 8.39 15.46 -9.97
C VAL A 95 7.99 14.85 -11.31
N ASP A 96 8.89 14.04 -11.90
CA ASP A 96 8.65 13.38 -13.19
C ASP A 96 8.02 12.00 -13.02
N GLY A 97 8.09 11.42 -11.82
CA GLY A 97 7.38 10.17 -11.56
C GLY A 97 7.27 9.81 -10.09
N ILE A 98 6.22 9.06 -9.78
CA ILE A 98 5.92 8.58 -8.43
C ILE A 98 5.64 7.08 -8.50
N VAL A 99 6.17 6.33 -7.55
CA VAL A 99 5.86 4.91 -7.32
C VAL A 99 5.21 4.74 -5.96
N LEU A 100 4.16 3.94 -5.90
CA LEU A 100 3.62 3.39 -4.66
C LEU A 100 3.45 1.87 -4.83
N ASP A 101 4.13 1.09 -3.98
CA ASP A 101 3.95 -0.36 -3.82
C ASP A 101 3.21 -0.59 -2.50
N LEU A 102 1.86 -0.58 -2.56
CA LEU A 102 1.01 -0.53 -1.37
C LEU A 102 1.05 -1.83 -0.56
N GLY A 103 0.65 -1.73 0.68
CA GLY A 103 0.54 -2.85 1.62
C GLY A 103 1.80 -3.06 2.45
N VAL A 104 2.08 -4.31 2.81
CA VAL A 104 3.16 -4.68 3.73
C VAL A 104 4.42 -5.11 3.00
N SER A 105 5.57 -4.68 3.49
CA SER A 105 6.85 -5.15 2.96
C SER A 105 7.08 -6.63 3.29
N SER A 106 7.92 -7.29 2.48
CA SER A 106 8.30 -8.67 2.78
C SER A 106 9.03 -8.81 4.10
N TYR A 107 9.81 -7.81 4.49
CA TYR A 107 10.46 -7.78 5.81
C TYR A 107 9.42 -7.82 6.94
N GLN A 108 8.37 -7.02 6.85
CA GLN A 108 7.28 -7.00 7.83
C GLN A 108 6.55 -8.35 7.94
N LEU A 109 6.37 -9.05 6.81
CA LEU A 109 5.73 -10.37 6.79
C LEU A 109 6.64 -11.48 7.32
N ASP A 110 7.96 -11.37 7.10
CA ASP A 110 8.93 -12.40 7.46
C ASP A 110 9.47 -12.23 8.90
N THR A 111 9.33 -11.03 9.48
CA THR A 111 9.68 -10.75 10.87
C THR A 111 8.48 -11.04 11.76
N ALA A 112 8.52 -12.18 12.46
CA ALA A 112 7.38 -12.66 13.25
C ALA A 112 6.92 -11.65 14.30
N GLU A 113 7.85 -10.99 14.97
CA GLU A 113 7.62 -10.01 16.05
C GLU A 113 6.82 -8.79 15.60
N ARG A 114 6.76 -8.52 14.29
CA ARG A 114 5.95 -7.44 13.72
C ARG A 114 4.45 -7.77 13.66
N GLY A 115 4.05 -9.02 13.86
CA GLY A 115 2.66 -9.45 13.98
C GLY A 115 1.83 -9.42 12.70
N PHE A 116 2.39 -9.15 11.53
CA PHE A 116 1.65 -9.10 10.25
C PHE A 116 1.28 -10.48 9.72
N SER A 117 2.04 -11.52 10.11
CA SER A 117 1.86 -12.86 9.59
C SER A 117 0.89 -13.68 10.45
N TYR A 118 -0.03 -14.39 9.79
CA TYR A 118 -0.88 -15.40 10.41
C TYR A 118 -0.29 -16.82 10.33
N ARG A 119 1.01 -16.95 10.01
CA ARG A 119 1.68 -18.26 9.89
C ARG A 119 2.39 -18.67 11.16
N VAL A 120 2.80 -17.73 11.98
CA VAL A 120 3.56 -17.94 13.21
C VAL A 120 2.87 -17.16 14.34
N ALA A 121 2.81 -17.76 15.54
CA ALA A 121 2.33 -17.07 16.72
C ALA A 121 3.35 -16.00 17.16
N ALA A 122 2.89 -14.76 17.27
CA ALA A 122 3.72 -13.58 17.54
C ALA A 122 2.87 -12.51 18.27
N PRO A 123 3.46 -11.46 18.85
CA PRO A 123 2.71 -10.35 19.39
C PRO A 123 1.76 -9.71 18.36
N LEU A 124 0.59 -9.26 18.80
CA LEU A 124 -0.37 -8.52 17.96
C LEU A 124 0.06 -7.05 17.81
N ASP A 125 1.12 -6.80 17.04
CA ASP A 125 1.63 -5.44 16.79
C ASP A 125 1.01 -4.82 15.53
N MET A 126 1.37 -5.26 14.35
CA MET A 126 0.94 -4.82 13.01
C MET A 126 1.17 -3.32 12.70
N ARG A 127 1.97 -2.60 13.46
CA ARG A 127 2.32 -1.20 13.15
C ARG A 127 3.30 -1.15 11.99
N MET A 128 2.99 -0.37 10.97
CA MET A 128 3.96 -0.04 9.92
C MET A 128 4.98 0.98 10.44
N ASP A 129 4.50 2.01 11.15
CA ASP A 129 5.34 2.95 11.89
C ASP A 129 5.39 2.59 13.38
N THR A 130 6.53 2.14 13.83
CA THR A 130 6.73 1.75 15.26
C THR A 130 6.73 2.93 16.23
N ARG A 131 6.67 4.19 15.75
CA ARG A 131 6.54 5.39 16.60
C ARG A 131 5.11 5.62 17.09
N GLN A 132 4.10 5.04 16.41
CA GLN A 132 2.72 5.12 16.89
C GLN A 132 2.52 4.25 18.13
N GLU A 133 1.64 4.68 19.04
CA GLU A 133 1.38 3.97 20.29
C GLU A 133 0.44 2.78 20.09
N MET A 134 -0.67 2.99 19.36
CA MET A 134 -1.69 1.97 19.13
C MET A 134 -1.14 0.79 18.33
N THR A 135 -1.49 -0.41 18.75
CA THR A 135 -1.15 -1.69 18.11
C THR A 135 -2.40 -2.46 17.69
N ALA A 136 -2.23 -3.55 16.95
CA ALA A 136 -3.35 -4.46 16.65
C ALA A 136 -3.97 -5.09 17.90
N ARG A 137 -3.17 -5.24 18.98
CA ARG A 137 -3.64 -5.70 20.28
C ARG A 137 -4.71 -4.76 20.85
N ASP A 138 -4.49 -3.46 20.77
CA ASP A 138 -5.41 -2.45 21.29
C ASP A 138 -6.72 -2.46 20.51
N ILE A 139 -6.67 -2.56 19.16
CA ILE A 139 -7.90 -2.72 18.36
C ILE A 139 -8.69 -3.96 18.79
N VAL A 140 -8.03 -5.10 18.95
CA VAL A 140 -8.70 -6.37 19.29
C VAL A 140 -9.30 -6.33 20.70
N ASN A 141 -8.60 -5.69 21.67
CA ASN A 141 -9.03 -5.70 23.06
C ASN A 141 -9.95 -4.53 23.43
N ASP A 142 -9.83 -3.36 22.80
CA ASP A 142 -10.50 -2.14 23.25
C ASP A 142 -11.66 -1.69 22.36
N TYR A 143 -11.67 -2.06 21.07
CA TYR A 143 -12.76 -1.69 20.16
C TYR A 143 -14.08 -2.35 20.58
N SER A 144 -15.20 -1.63 20.37
CA SER A 144 -16.53 -2.21 20.59
C SER A 144 -16.81 -3.38 19.60
N GLU A 145 -17.75 -4.27 19.95
CA GLU A 145 -18.19 -5.33 19.02
C GLU A 145 -18.67 -4.74 17.69
N MET A 146 -19.33 -3.58 17.72
CA MET A 146 -19.82 -2.90 16.54
C MET A 146 -18.67 -2.36 15.67
N ASP A 147 -17.63 -1.80 16.28
CA ASP A 147 -16.45 -1.31 15.53
C ASP A 147 -15.64 -2.46 14.93
N LEU A 148 -15.42 -3.53 15.70
CA LEU A 148 -14.81 -4.76 15.18
C LEU A 148 -15.62 -5.32 14.01
N PHE A 149 -16.94 -5.41 14.14
CA PHE A 149 -17.81 -5.84 13.04
C PHE A 149 -17.65 -4.94 11.82
N ARG A 150 -17.68 -3.61 12.01
CA ARG A 150 -17.54 -2.62 10.95
C ARG A 150 -16.23 -2.82 10.17
N ILE A 151 -15.08 -2.85 10.86
CA ILE A 151 -13.78 -2.98 10.18
C ILE A 151 -13.63 -4.34 9.49
N ILE A 152 -14.06 -5.44 10.11
CA ILE A 152 -13.95 -6.77 9.50
C ILE A 152 -14.88 -6.91 8.29
N ARG A 153 -16.07 -6.29 8.32
CA ARG A 153 -17.00 -6.25 7.17
C ARG A 153 -16.45 -5.38 6.05
N ASP A 154 -16.04 -4.14 6.36
CA ASP A 154 -15.75 -3.11 5.36
C ASP A 154 -14.32 -3.23 4.80
N TYR A 155 -13.33 -3.57 5.63
CA TYR A 155 -11.94 -3.71 5.21
C TYR A 155 -11.51 -5.16 4.97
N GLY A 156 -12.15 -6.11 5.63
CA GLY A 156 -11.92 -7.54 5.38
C GLY A 156 -12.81 -8.11 4.28
N GLU A 157 -13.91 -7.42 3.93
CA GLU A 157 -14.97 -7.95 3.05
C GLU A 157 -15.39 -9.38 3.48
N ASP A 158 -15.43 -9.64 4.83
CA ASP A 158 -15.66 -10.96 5.39
C ASP A 158 -17.14 -11.16 5.73
N LYS A 159 -17.76 -12.17 5.13
CA LYS A 159 -19.17 -12.52 5.38
C LYS A 159 -19.46 -13.01 6.80
N PHE A 160 -18.44 -13.42 7.54
CA PHE A 160 -18.55 -13.85 8.95
C PHE A 160 -18.20 -12.75 9.93
N ALA A 161 -18.02 -11.50 9.48
CA ALA A 161 -17.58 -10.38 10.28
C ALA A 161 -18.31 -10.24 11.63
N LYS A 162 -19.65 -10.36 11.62
CA LYS A 162 -20.47 -10.27 12.84
C LYS A 162 -20.11 -11.37 13.85
N ASN A 163 -19.95 -12.60 13.37
CA ASN A 163 -19.65 -13.72 14.25
C ASN A 163 -18.21 -13.66 14.77
N ILE A 164 -17.26 -13.21 13.93
CA ILE A 164 -15.87 -13.00 14.34
C ILE A 164 -15.78 -11.93 15.42
N ALA A 165 -16.41 -10.76 15.22
CA ALA A 165 -16.42 -9.68 16.21
C ALA A 165 -16.99 -10.16 17.56
N LYS A 166 -18.13 -10.86 17.55
CA LYS A 166 -18.72 -11.45 18.74
C LYS A 166 -17.75 -12.40 19.47
N HIS A 167 -17.08 -13.30 18.75
CA HIS A 167 -16.14 -14.24 19.34
C HIS A 167 -14.92 -13.55 19.94
N ILE A 168 -14.41 -12.49 19.29
CA ILE A 168 -13.31 -11.68 19.84
C ILE A 168 -13.72 -11.08 21.20
N VAL A 169 -14.90 -10.43 21.26
CA VAL A 169 -15.40 -9.81 22.49
C VAL A 169 -15.59 -10.85 23.60
N MET A 170 -16.23 -11.99 23.30
CA MET A 170 -16.41 -13.08 24.27
C MET A 170 -15.08 -13.66 24.81
N GLU A 171 -14.07 -13.76 23.96
CA GLU A 171 -12.78 -14.33 24.41
C GLU A 171 -11.96 -13.34 25.23
N ARG A 172 -11.94 -12.04 24.87
CA ARG A 172 -11.20 -11.04 25.65
C ARG A 172 -11.78 -10.81 27.05
N GLU A 173 -13.08 -11.13 27.29
CA GLU A 173 -13.68 -11.13 28.64
C GLU A 173 -13.02 -12.14 29.57
N LYS A 174 -12.39 -13.20 29.02
CA LYS A 174 -11.68 -14.23 29.80
C LYS A 174 -10.21 -13.84 30.07
N GLY A 175 -9.71 -12.86 29.36
CA GLY A 175 -8.35 -12.32 29.43
C GLY A 175 -7.93 -11.71 28.11
N PRO A 176 -6.94 -10.82 28.12
CA PRO A 176 -6.52 -10.10 26.92
C PRO A 176 -5.99 -11.03 25.82
N ILE A 177 -6.28 -10.69 24.57
CA ILE A 177 -5.78 -11.38 23.39
C ILE A 177 -4.44 -10.74 23.02
N GLU A 178 -3.33 -11.45 23.26
CA GLU A 178 -1.97 -10.89 23.15
C GLU A 178 -1.26 -11.28 21.86
N THR A 179 -1.63 -12.42 21.25
CA THR A 179 -0.89 -12.99 20.14
C THR A 179 -1.72 -13.25 18.90
N THR A 180 -1.06 -13.22 17.75
CA THR A 180 -1.65 -13.61 16.47
C THR A 180 -2.23 -15.02 16.52
N GLY A 181 -1.57 -15.94 17.23
CA GLY A 181 -2.05 -17.31 17.41
C GLY A 181 -3.40 -17.40 18.13
N GLN A 182 -3.57 -16.67 19.24
CA GLN A 182 -4.84 -16.59 19.95
C GLN A 182 -5.95 -16.05 19.03
N LEU A 183 -5.69 -14.95 18.34
CA LEU A 183 -6.65 -14.36 17.40
C LEU A 183 -7.04 -15.32 16.29
N ILE A 184 -6.09 -16.07 15.72
CA ILE A 184 -6.35 -17.07 14.68
C ILE A 184 -7.31 -18.15 15.17
N GLU A 185 -7.10 -18.68 16.38
CA GLU A 185 -7.98 -19.71 16.93
C GLU A 185 -9.39 -19.18 17.21
N ILE A 186 -9.52 -17.93 17.63
CA ILE A 186 -10.82 -17.26 17.80
C ILE A 186 -11.55 -17.16 16.44
N ILE A 187 -10.86 -16.69 15.41
CA ILE A 187 -11.41 -16.57 14.06
C ILE A 187 -11.84 -17.93 13.50
N LYS A 188 -11.02 -18.97 13.67
CA LYS A 188 -11.37 -20.33 13.23
C LYS A 188 -12.64 -20.82 13.91
N ARG A 189 -12.81 -20.61 15.22
CA ARG A 189 -14.03 -20.98 15.96
C ARG A 189 -15.26 -20.21 15.49
N ALA A 190 -15.09 -18.98 15.04
CA ALA A 190 -16.18 -18.14 14.53
C ALA A 190 -16.64 -18.52 13.12
N ILE A 191 -15.82 -19.23 12.32
CA ILE A 191 -16.11 -19.58 10.94
C ILE A 191 -16.50 -21.07 10.85
N PRO A 192 -17.65 -21.43 10.30
CA PRO A 192 -18.04 -22.84 10.14
C PRO A 192 -17.00 -23.64 9.32
N MET A 193 -16.69 -24.86 9.78
CA MET A 193 -15.65 -25.74 9.20
C MET A 193 -15.67 -25.86 7.68
N LYS A 194 -16.88 -25.95 7.09
CA LYS A 194 -17.07 -26.07 5.63
C LYS A 194 -16.51 -24.89 4.84
N PHE A 195 -16.39 -23.70 5.47
CA PHE A 195 -15.90 -22.49 4.81
C PHE A 195 -14.41 -22.20 5.09
N GLN A 196 -13.79 -22.88 6.06
CA GLN A 196 -12.39 -22.65 6.42
C GLN A 196 -11.41 -23.14 5.33
N LYS A 197 -11.83 -24.13 4.50
CA LYS A 197 -10.98 -24.74 3.46
C LYS A 197 -11.16 -24.10 2.07
N THR A 198 -12.17 -23.26 1.86
CA THR A 198 -12.57 -22.84 0.51
C THR A 198 -11.98 -21.53 0.01
N ALA A 199 -11.39 -20.69 0.88
CA ALA A 199 -10.99 -19.32 0.52
C ALA A 199 -9.59 -18.91 1.02
N GLY A 200 -8.66 -19.85 1.15
CA GLY A 200 -7.35 -19.61 1.75
C GLY A 200 -7.40 -19.61 3.28
N HIS A 201 -6.42 -19.01 3.93
CA HIS A 201 -6.36 -19.02 5.40
C HIS A 201 -7.51 -18.21 6.01
N PRO A 202 -8.30 -18.77 6.97
CA PRO A 202 -9.50 -18.12 7.50
C PRO A 202 -9.24 -16.75 8.15
N ALA A 203 -8.06 -16.55 8.75
CA ALA A 203 -7.72 -15.28 9.38
C ALA A 203 -7.26 -14.18 8.38
N LYS A 204 -7.01 -14.49 7.10
CA LYS A 204 -6.44 -13.54 6.14
C LYS A 204 -7.22 -12.22 6.09
N ARG A 205 -8.54 -12.29 6.01
CA ARG A 205 -9.43 -11.11 5.87
C ARG A 205 -9.50 -10.28 7.14
N THR A 206 -9.57 -10.92 8.30
CA THR A 206 -9.59 -10.23 9.59
C THR A 206 -8.25 -9.55 9.87
N PHE A 207 -7.12 -10.20 9.57
CA PHE A 207 -5.79 -9.60 9.68
C PHE A 207 -5.64 -8.39 8.74
N GLN A 208 -6.10 -8.50 7.50
CA GLN A 208 -6.15 -7.37 6.56
C GLN A 208 -6.98 -6.23 7.14
N ALA A 209 -8.15 -6.50 7.71
CA ALA A 209 -9.04 -5.48 8.26
C ALA A 209 -8.41 -4.71 9.42
N ILE A 210 -7.81 -5.43 10.37
CA ILE A 210 -7.13 -4.84 11.53
C ILE A 210 -5.93 -4.00 11.06
N ARG A 211 -5.14 -4.50 10.11
CA ARG A 211 -3.98 -3.81 9.55
C ARG A 211 -4.38 -2.49 8.87
N ILE A 212 -5.41 -2.54 8.02
CA ILE A 212 -5.94 -1.36 7.31
C ILE A 212 -6.44 -0.31 8.31
N GLU A 213 -7.18 -0.71 9.34
CA GLU A 213 -7.67 0.21 10.38
C GLU A 213 -6.50 0.83 11.14
N LEU A 214 -5.58 -0.01 11.65
CA LEU A 214 -4.45 0.42 12.46
C LEU A 214 -3.55 1.44 11.74
N ASN A 215 -3.26 1.17 10.48
CA ASN A 215 -2.33 1.99 9.69
C ASN A 215 -3.05 3.02 8.80
N ARG A 216 -4.38 3.13 8.89
CA ARG A 216 -5.23 4.07 8.12
C ARG A 216 -4.99 3.99 6.61
N GLU A 217 -4.64 2.79 6.09
CA GLU A 217 -4.11 2.60 4.74
C GLU A 217 -5.00 3.19 3.64
N LEU A 218 -6.32 2.95 3.71
CA LEU A 218 -7.28 3.43 2.70
C LEU A 218 -7.57 4.92 2.81
N GLU A 219 -7.55 5.46 4.01
CA GLU A 219 -7.74 6.89 4.27
C GLU A 219 -6.55 7.68 3.72
N VAL A 220 -5.35 7.31 4.15
CA VAL A 220 -4.09 7.89 3.68
C VAL A 220 -4.01 7.89 2.15
N LEU A 221 -4.32 6.76 1.50
CA LEU A 221 -4.31 6.65 0.04
C LEU A 221 -5.33 7.58 -0.62
N ARG A 222 -6.54 7.66 -0.07
CA ARG A 222 -7.61 8.50 -0.63
C ARG A 222 -7.28 9.98 -0.54
N ASP A 223 -6.76 10.40 0.60
CA ASP A 223 -6.56 11.82 0.92
C ASP A 223 -5.31 12.39 0.23
N SER A 224 -4.30 11.56 -0.08
CA SER A 224 -3.04 12.01 -0.65
C SER A 224 -2.92 11.87 -2.18
N LEU A 225 -3.69 10.99 -2.81
CA LEU A 225 -3.47 10.64 -4.22
C LEU A 225 -3.76 11.79 -5.20
N GLU A 226 -4.76 12.64 -4.93
CA GLU A 226 -5.03 13.81 -5.78
C GLU A 226 -3.87 14.82 -5.71
N ASP A 227 -3.29 15.05 -4.54
CA ASP A 227 -2.11 15.91 -4.35
C ASP A 227 -0.87 15.34 -5.08
N MET A 228 -0.68 14.01 -5.06
CA MET A 228 0.41 13.35 -5.80
C MET A 228 0.27 13.56 -7.31
N ILE A 229 -0.93 13.45 -7.86
CA ILE A 229 -1.18 13.74 -9.29
C ILE A 229 -0.86 15.22 -9.59
N ASP A 230 -1.21 16.13 -8.67
CA ASP A 230 -0.94 17.56 -8.86
C ASP A 230 0.55 17.92 -8.73
N MET A 231 1.36 17.10 -8.07
CA MET A 231 2.83 17.27 -8.01
C MET A 231 3.56 16.76 -9.26
N LEU A 232 2.91 16.04 -10.17
CA LEU A 232 3.57 15.60 -11.39
C LEU A 232 3.82 16.76 -12.37
N ASN A 233 4.97 16.74 -13.01
CA ASN A 233 5.25 17.51 -14.22
C ASN A 233 4.37 17.02 -15.38
N GLU A 234 4.20 17.83 -16.41
CA GLU A 234 3.59 17.40 -17.67
C GLU A 234 4.35 16.21 -18.27
N GLY A 235 3.62 15.15 -18.66
CA GLY A 235 4.17 13.88 -19.06
C GLY A 235 4.79 13.04 -17.94
N GLY A 236 4.71 13.51 -16.70
CA GLY A 236 5.09 12.75 -15.50
C GLY A 236 4.06 11.65 -15.18
N ARG A 237 4.51 10.55 -14.59
CA ARG A 237 3.67 9.38 -14.35
C ARG A 237 3.65 8.95 -12.89
N ILE A 238 2.48 8.51 -12.44
CA ILE A 238 2.34 7.81 -11.16
C ILE A 238 1.96 6.35 -11.41
N CYS A 239 2.76 5.45 -10.85
CA CYS A 239 2.61 4.00 -10.91
C CYS A 239 2.23 3.47 -9.53
N ILE A 240 1.07 2.83 -9.41
CA ILE A 240 0.59 2.31 -8.12
C ILE A 240 0.30 0.83 -8.25
N ILE A 241 0.96 0.03 -7.38
CA ILE A 241 0.69 -1.40 -7.21
C ILE A 241 -0.25 -1.57 -6.01
N THR A 242 -1.35 -2.27 -6.22
CA THR A 242 -2.35 -2.57 -5.20
C THR A 242 -2.46 -4.07 -4.98
N PHE A 243 -2.80 -4.54 -3.77
CA PHE A 243 -2.87 -5.96 -3.43
C PHE A 243 -4.26 -6.44 -3.02
N HIS A 244 -5.22 -5.53 -2.88
CA HIS A 244 -6.62 -5.88 -2.61
C HIS A 244 -7.62 -4.96 -3.31
N SER A 245 -8.88 -5.41 -3.34
CA SER A 245 -9.99 -4.77 -4.06
C SER A 245 -10.26 -3.33 -3.63
N LEU A 246 -10.07 -3.01 -2.35
CA LEU A 246 -10.38 -1.69 -1.81
C LEU A 246 -9.37 -0.64 -2.28
N GLU A 247 -8.07 -0.95 -2.26
CA GLU A 247 -7.02 -0.09 -2.82
C GLU A 247 -7.27 0.14 -4.31
N ASP A 248 -7.44 -0.94 -5.08
CA ASP A 248 -7.65 -0.87 -6.52
C ASP A 248 -8.88 -0.02 -6.90
N ARG A 249 -9.94 -0.08 -6.08
CA ARG A 249 -11.15 0.73 -6.25
C ARG A 249 -10.88 2.21 -6.05
N ILE A 250 -10.11 2.58 -5.03
CA ILE A 250 -9.72 3.97 -4.74
C ILE A 250 -8.87 4.52 -5.88
N VAL A 251 -7.78 3.84 -6.24
CA VAL A 251 -6.86 4.27 -7.30
C VAL A 251 -7.61 4.44 -8.63
N LYS A 252 -8.39 3.42 -9.03
CA LYS A 252 -9.20 3.47 -10.24
C LYS A 252 -10.20 4.63 -10.22
N GLY A 253 -10.83 4.88 -9.08
CA GLY A 253 -11.82 5.95 -8.92
C GLY A 253 -11.19 7.33 -9.08
N ILE A 254 -10.08 7.59 -8.41
CA ILE A 254 -9.37 8.87 -8.45
C ILE A 254 -8.76 9.11 -9.84
N TYR A 255 -8.11 8.12 -10.45
CA TYR A 255 -7.58 8.25 -11.80
C TYR A 255 -8.68 8.58 -12.83
N LYS A 256 -9.82 7.86 -12.75
CA LYS A 256 -10.97 8.16 -13.64
C LYS A 256 -11.51 9.56 -13.44
N LYS A 257 -11.63 10.04 -12.18
CA LYS A 257 -12.07 11.39 -11.84
C LYS A 257 -11.07 12.44 -12.35
N SER A 258 -9.76 12.17 -12.24
CA SER A 258 -8.71 13.05 -12.72
C SER A 258 -8.64 13.13 -14.25
N GLU A 259 -8.94 12.04 -14.96
CA GLU A 259 -9.03 11.99 -16.43
C GLU A 259 -10.32 12.68 -16.91
N ASN A 260 -11.46 12.40 -16.25
CA ASN A 260 -12.77 12.91 -16.64
C ASN A 260 -13.46 13.57 -15.45
N PRO A 261 -13.06 14.80 -15.06
CA PRO A 261 -13.55 15.47 -13.87
C PRO A 261 -14.94 16.11 -14.03
N CYS A 262 -15.57 15.97 -15.20
CA CYS A 262 -16.86 16.57 -15.47
C CYS A 262 -17.94 16.09 -14.50
N THR A 263 -18.63 17.05 -13.86
CA THR A 263 -19.76 16.81 -12.93
C THR A 263 -21.12 17.19 -13.52
N CYS A 264 -21.16 17.60 -14.79
CA CYS A 264 -22.41 17.95 -15.47
C CYS A 264 -23.31 16.71 -15.64
N PRO A 265 -24.64 16.89 -15.55
CA PRO A 265 -25.57 15.85 -15.93
C PRO A 265 -25.33 15.36 -17.35
N SER A 266 -25.44 14.03 -17.58
CA SER A 266 -25.10 13.40 -18.87
C SER A 266 -25.94 13.88 -20.07
N HIS A 267 -27.10 14.50 -19.82
CA HIS A 267 -27.97 15.06 -20.85
C HIS A 267 -27.63 16.51 -21.28
N PHE A 268 -26.60 17.10 -20.63
CA PHE A 268 -26.18 18.47 -21.04
C PHE A 268 -25.39 18.39 -22.34
N PRO A 269 -25.76 19.22 -23.35
CA PRO A 269 -25.10 19.20 -24.66
C PRO A 269 -23.66 19.75 -24.62
N VAL A 270 -23.36 20.60 -23.62
CA VAL A 270 -22.02 21.20 -23.42
C VAL A 270 -21.67 21.19 -21.94
N CYS A 271 -20.40 20.94 -21.65
CA CYS A 271 -19.89 20.97 -20.28
C CYS A 271 -19.86 22.43 -19.77
N VAL A 272 -20.46 22.66 -18.59
CA VAL A 272 -20.53 23.99 -17.94
C VAL A 272 -19.86 23.99 -16.57
N CYS A 273 -19.33 22.86 -16.08
CA CYS A 273 -18.72 22.80 -14.74
C CYS A 273 -17.31 23.41 -14.66
N GLY A 274 -16.66 23.68 -15.79
CA GLY A 274 -15.31 24.26 -15.83
C GLY A 274 -14.18 23.34 -15.35
N ASN A 275 -14.51 22.10 -14.96
CA ASN A 275 -13.46 21.14 -14.54
C ASN A 275 -12.62 20.70 -15.73
N VAL A 276 -11.29 20.74 -15.55
CA VAL A 276 -10.31 20.38 -16.58
C VAL A 276 -9.65 19.03 -16.23
N SER A 277 -9.44 18.19 -17.25
CA SER A 277 -8.70 16.94 -17.08
C SER A 277 -7.30 17.23 -16.56
N LYS A 278 -6.86 16.39 -15.61
CA LYS A 278 -5.49 16.43 -15.06
C LYS A 278 -4.54 15.53 -15.85
N GLY A 279 -5.04 14.68 -16.74
CA GLY A 279 -4.19 13.74 -17.48
C GLY A 279 -4.96 12.54 -18.01
N THR A 280 -4.23 11.46 -18.30
CA THR A 280 -4.75 10.26 -18.97
C THR A 280 -4.46 8.99 -18.17
N VAL A 281 -5.45 8.09 -18.08
CA VAL A 281 -5.28 6.75 -17.53
C VAL A 281 -4.60 5.85 -18.57
N ILE A 282 -3.31 5.58 -18.39
CA ILE A 282 -2.52 4.75 -19.31
C ILE A 282 -3.02 3.29 -19.25
N THR A 283 -3.29 2.77 -18.06
CA THR A 283 -3.76 1.40 -17.87
C THR A 283 -5.28 1.33 -17.70
N LYS A 284 -6.04 1.26 -18.81
CA LYS A 284 -7.51 1.05 -18.75
C LYS A 284 -7.88 -0.25 -18.04
N LYS A 285 -7.09 -1.33 -18.23
CA LYS A 285 -7.09 -2.54 -17.41
C LYS A 285 -5.78 -2.57 -16.62
N PRO A 286 -5.79 -3.06 -15.35
CA PRO A 286 -4.55 -3.15 -14.59
C PRO A 286 -3.58 -4.13 -15.26
N ILE A 287 -2.28 -3.86 -15.14
CA ILE A 287 -1.24 -4.82 -15.47
C ILE A 287 -1.18 -5.83 -14.32
N LEU A 288 -1.13 -7.10 -14.66
CA LEU A 288 -1.08 -8.21 -13.72
C LEU A 288 0.28 -8.90 -13.82
N PRO A 289 0.75 -9.56 -12.75
CA PRO A 289 1.98 -10.34 -12.77
C PRO A 289 1.95 -11.42 -13.85
N SER A 290 3.09 -11.67 -14.48
CA SER A 290 3.25 -12.75 -15.44
C SER A 290 3.15 -14.11 -14.76
N LYS A 291 3.04 -15.18 -15.56
CA LYS A 291 3.03 -16.55 -15.00
C LYS A 291 4.37 -16.88 -14.34
N GLU A 292 5.45 -16.45 -14.93
CA GLU A 292 6.81 -16.63 -14.43
C GLU A 292 6.98 -15.92 -13.08
N GLU A 293 6.49 -14.68 -12.96
CA GLU A 293 6.53 -13.95 -11.69
C GLU A 293 5.70 -14.65 -10.59
N LEU A 294 4.51 -15.17 -10.95
CA LEU A 294 3.66 -15.89 -10.02
C LEU A 294 4.30 -17.19 -9.49
N GLU A 295 5.12 -17.86 -10.29
CA GLU A 295 5.87 -19.05 -9.89
C GLU A 295 7.04 -18.70 -8.96
N GLU A 296 7.77 -17.61 -9.27
CA GLU A 296 8.90 -17.13 -8.50
C GLU A 296 8.51 -16.41 -7.21
N ASN A 297 7.41 -15.63 -7.25
CA ASN A 297 6.97 -14.75 -6.17
C ASN A 297 5.47 -14.90 -5.90
N SER A 298 5.10 -15.84 -5.05
CA SER A 298 3.70 -16.07 -4.68
C SER A 298 2.97 -14.87 -4.04
N ARG A 299 3.72 -13.85 -3.57
CA ARG A 299 3.19 -12.60 -2.99
C ARG A 299 2.60 -11.68 -4.05
N SER A 300 3.04 -11.79 -5.31
CA SER A 300 2.52 -11.00 -6.43
C SER A 300 1.11 -11.41 -6.87
N LYS A 301 0.58 -12.53 -6.39
CA LYS A 301 -0.69 -13.15 -6.86
C LYS A 301 -1.89 -12.20 -6.90
N SER A 302 -1.95 -11.23 -6.00
CA SER A 302 -3.06 -10.27 -5.91
C SER A 302 -2.70 -8.90 -6.48
N ALA A 303 -1.47 -8.73 -6.96
CA ALA A 303 -0.93 -7.44 -7.39
C ALA A 303 -1.62 -6.95 -8.68
N LYS A 304 -1.84 -5.63 -8.73
CA LYS A 304 -2.39 -4.92 -9.88
C LYS A 304 -1.68 -3.58 -10.02
N LEU A 305 -1.00 -3.37 -11.12
CA LEU A 305 -0.36 -2.07 -11.42
C LEU A 305 -1.33 -1.18 -12.22
N ARG A 306 -1.47 0.06 -11.76
CA ARG A 306 -2.17 1.14 -12.47
C ARG A 306 -1.24 2.32 -12.69
N ILE A 307 -1.36 2.94 -13.88
CA ILE A 307 -0.52 4.04 -14.33
C ILE A 307 -1.40 5.19 -14.79
N PHE A 308 -1.09 6.39 -14.33
CA PHE A 308 -1.68 7.65 -14.78
C PHE A 308 -0.56 8.59 -15.24
N GLU A 309 -0.80 9.34 -16.33
CA GLU A 309 0.11 10.33 -16.87
C GLU A 309 -0.51 11.72 -16.76
N ARG A 310 0.24 12.69 -16.26
CA ARG A 310 -0.16 14.10 -16.16
C ARG A 310 -0.08 14.76 -17.54
N SER A 311 -1.11 15.51 -17.93
CA SER A 311 -1.13 16.36 -19.13
C SER A 311 -0.93 17.83 -18.79
#